data_ad18bfd98e53c524c47e20aa88810aa6
#
_entry.id   ad18bfd98e53c524c47e20aa88810aa6
#
_cell.length_a   1.000
_cell.length_b   1.000
_cell.length_c   1.000
_cell.angle_alpha   90.00
_cell.angle_beta   90.00
_cell.angle_gamma   90.00
#
_symmetry.space_group_name_H-M   'P 1'
#
loop_
_entity.id
_entity.type
_entity.pdbx_description
1 polymer ?
#
loop_
_entity_poly.entity_id
_entity_poly.type
_entity_poly.pdbx_seq_one_letter_code
_entity_poly.pdbx_strand_id
1 'polypeptide(L)'
;ERDEIMEFVKAFVIGGLICVVGQIFTNCYGAWGLEKQDAGTAASMTLVALSALLTGLSVYDDIAKHAGAGTLVPITGFANAIAAPAVEFKTEGFVLGVGAKMFTIAGPVIVYGLAASVVYGFIYWLYTIL
;
A
#
# COMPACT_ATOMS: atom_id res chain seq x y z
N GLU A 1 26.67 -10.86 -3.96
CA GLU A 1 26.83 -9.86 -2.86
C GLU A 1 26.61 -8.42 -3.34
N ARG A 2 27.26 -8.00 -4.45
CA ARG A 2 27.12 -6.62 -4.99
C ARG A 2 25.72 -6.37 -5.56
N ASP A 3 25.10 -7.34 -6.19
CA ASP A 3 23.78 -7.24 -6.79
C ASP A 3 22.69 -7.18 -5.70
N GLU A 4 22.84 -7.95 -4.63
CA GLU A 4 21.93 -7.89 -3.46
C GLU A 4 21.96 -6.52 -2.79
N ILE A 5 23.15 -5.96 -2.54
CA ILE A 5 23.28 -4.61 -1.97
C ILE A 5 22.62 -3.57 -2.87
N MET A 6 22.75 -3.70 -4.18
CA MET A 6 22.13 -2.79 -5.15
C MET A 6 20.61 -2.86 -5.10
N GLU A 7 20.03 -4.04 -4.90
CA GLU A 7 18.58 -4.21 -4.75
C GLU A 7 18.06 -3.56 -3.46
N PHE A 8 18.78 -3.70 -2.34
CA PHE A 8 18.43 -3.01 -1.09
C PHE A 8 18.49 -1.48 -1.25
N VAL A 9 19.50 -0.96 -1.92
CA VAL A 9 19.63 0.48 -2.18
C VAL A 9 18.50 1.00 -3.07
N LYS A 10 18.16 0.27 -4.13
CA LYS A 10 17.01 0.62 -5.00
C LYS A 10 15.69 0.62 -4.21
N ALA A 11 15.45 -0.41 -3.41
CA ALA A 11 14.26 -0.49 -2.57
C ALA A 11 14.17 0.67 -1.58
N PHE A 12 15.28 1.02 -0.93
CA PHE A 12 15.37 2.16 0.00
C PHE A 12 15.08 3.49 -0.70
N VAL A 13 15.72 3.75 -1.83
CA VAL A 13 15.56 5.01 -2.58
C VAL A 13 14.15 5.16 -3.11
N ILE A 14 13.61 4.13 -3.78
CA ILE A 14 12.28 4.22 -4.40
C ILE A 14 11.19 4.24 -3.33
N GLY A 15 11.27 3.39 -2.30
CA GLY A 15 10.36 3.43 -1.17
C GLY A 15 10.40 4.76 -0.43
N GLY A 16 11.60 5.32 -0.23
CA GLY A 16 11.80 6.64 0.35
C GLY A 16 11.17 7.76 -0.48
N LEU A 17 11.30 7.71 -1.82
CA LEU A 17 10.65 8.68 -2.71
C LEU A 17 9.12 8.61 -2.63
N ILE A 18 8.53 7.42 -2.56
CA ILE A 18 7.09 7.24 -2.36
C ILE A 18 6.66 7.88 -1.02
N CYS A 19 7.43 7.68 0.05
CA CYS A 19 7.16 8.30 1.35
C CYS A 19 7.27 9.83 1.28
N VAL A 20 8.23 10.38 0.56
CA VAL A 20 8.36 11.84 0.34
C VAL A 20 7.15 12.39 -0.39
N VAL A 21 6.68 11.72 -1.45
CA VAL A 21 5.46 12.12 -2.15
C VAL A 21 4.26 12.10 -1.21
N GLY A 22 4.12 11.05 -0.38
CA GLY A 22 3.06 10.98 0.64
C GLY A 22 3.14 12.13 1.65
N GLN A 23 4.34 12.49 2.09
CA GLN A 23 4.54 13.62 3.01
C GLN A 23 4.18 14.97 2.36
N ILE A 24 4.50 15.13 1.07
CA ILE A 24 4.11 16.34 0.32
C ILE A 24 2.58 16.48 0.30
N PHE A 25 1.85 15.41 -0.03
CA PHE A 25 0.39 15.44 0.01
C PHE A 25 -0.15 15.76 1.40
N THR A 26 0.39 15.13 2.44
CA THR A 26 -0.01 15.40 3.83
C THR A 26 0.20 16.86 4.20
N ASN A 27 1.32 17.44 3.82
CA ASN A 27 1.61 18.86 4.07
C ASN A 27 0.67 19.78 3.28
N CYS A 28 0.37 19.46 2.02
CA CYS A 28 -0.56 20.23 1.20
C CYS A 28 -1.97 20.22 1.80
N TYR A 29 -2.47 19.06 2.20
CA TYR A 29 -3.78 18.95 2.84
C TYR A 29 -3.84 19.65 4.20
N GLY A 30 -2.78 19.57 4.99
CA GLY A 30 -2.64 20.35 6.22
C GLY A 30 -2.66 21.87 5.99
N ALA A 31 -2.00 22.34 4.91
CA ALA A 31 -2.03 23.74 4.52
C ALA A 31 -3.43 24.21 4.06
N TRP A 32 -4.26 23.31 3.57
CA TRP A 32 -5.68 23.59 3.24
C TRP A 32 -6.61 23.59 4.45
N GLY A 33 -6.05 23.37 5.65
CA GLY A 33 -6.80 23.45 6.91
C GLY A 33 -7.35 22.13 7.43
N LEU A 34 -6.94 20.99 6.87
CA LEU A 34 -7.29 19.69 7.43
C LEU A 34 -6.47 19.43 8.71
N GLU A 35 -7.09 18.82 9.70
CA GLU A 35 -6.39 18.31 10.87
C GLU A 35 -5.36 17.26 10.47
N LYS A 36 -4.33 17.08 11.29
CA LYS A 36 -3.21 16.18 10.98
C LYS A 36 -3.65 14.75 10.62
N GLN A 37 -4.66 14.23 11.31
CA GLN A 37 -5.20 12.89 11.07
C GLN A 37 -5.94 12.82 9.73
N ASP A 38 -6.77 13.81 9.43
CA ASP A 38 -7.54 13.88 8.19
C ASP A 38 -6.63 14.13 6.98
N ALA A 39 -5.61 14.97 7.14
CA ALA A 39 -4.58 15.19 6.11
C ALA A 39 -3.82 13.89 5.77
N GLY A 40 -3.48 13.09 6.77
CA GLY A 40 -2.86 11.77 6.57
C GLY A 40 -3.79 10.78 5.84
N THR A 41 -5.07 10.78 6.22
CA THR A 41 -6.09 9.94 5.56
C THR A 41 -6.29 10.37 4.11
N ALA A 42 -6.42 11.66 3.84
CA ALA A 42 -6.57 12.20 2.49
C ALA A 42 -5.34 11.89 1.60
N ALA A 43 -4.13 12.03 2.16
CA ALA A 43 -2.89 11.66 1.47
C ALA A 43 -2.86 10.17 1.11
N SER A 44 -3.26 9.29 2.04
CA SER A 44 -3.35 7.86 1.81
C SER A 44 -4.36 7.51 0.70
N MET A 45 -5.53 8.12 0.71
CA MET A 45 -6.54 7.94 -0.35
C MET A 45 -6.02 8.40 -1.72
N THR A 46 -5.31 9.52 -1.77
CA THR A 46 -4.70 10.04 -3.00
C THR A 46 -3.64 9.08 -3.54
N LEU A 47 -2.76 8.56 -2.67
CA LEU A 47 -1.74 7.57 -3.06
C LEU A 47 -2.35 6.27 -3.56
N VAL A 48 -3.42 5.78 -2.92
CA VAL A 48 -4.17 4.60 -3.37
C VAL A 48 -4.76 4.80 -4.76
N ALA A 49 -5.40 5.95 -4.99
CA ALA A 49 -5.99 6.29 -6.29
C ALA A 49 -4.91 6.39 -7.38
N LEU A 50 -3.80 7.08 -7.11
CA LEU A 50 -2.67 7.19 -8.04
C LEU A 50 -2.06 5.82 -8.35
N SER A 51 -1.85 4.98 -7.35
CA SER A 51 -1.33 3.63 -7.55
C SER A 51 -2.26 2.78 -8.39
N ALA A 52 -3.57 2.81 -8.14
CA ALA A 52 -4.56 2.08 -8.94
C ALA A 52 -4.56 2.55 -10.40
N LEU A 53 -4.44 3.86 -10.65
CA LEU A 53 -4.33 4.41 -12.01
C LEU A 53 -3.04 3.94 -12.70
N LEU A 54 -1.89 4.03 -12.03
CA LEU A 54 -0.61 3.57 -12.57
C LEU A 54 -0.60 2.06 -12.84
N THR A 55 -1.28 1.28 -12.00
CA THR A 55 -1.46 -0.16 -12.20
C THR A 55 -2.33 -0.44 -13.43
N GLY A 56 -3.44 0.28 -13.57
CA GLY A 56 -4.32 0.16 -14.74
C GLY A 56 -3.64 0.54 -16.06
N LEU A 57 -2.62 1.42 -16.00
CA LEU A 57 -1.79 1.81 -17.13
C LEU A 57 -0.55 0.93 -17.34
N SER A 58 -0.37 -0.13 -16.51
CA SER A 58 0.80 -1.03 -16.50
C SER A 58 2.15 -0.34 -16.20
N VAL A 59 2.11 0.89 -15.68
CA VAL A 59 3.32 1.65 -15.31
C VAL A 59 3.86 1.23 -13.96
N TYR A 60 2.98 0.88 -13.02
CA TYR A 60 3.38 0.50 -11.67
C TYR A 60 4.24 -0.76 -11.65
N ASP A 61 3.95 -1.73 -12.51
CA ASP A 61 4.71 -2.98 -12.64
C ASP A 61 6.15 -2.74 -13.08
N ASP A 62 6.38 -1.78 -13.98
CA ASP A 62 7.73 -1.42 -14.41
C ASP A 62 8.54 -0.76 -13.29
N ILE A 63 7.90 0.04 -12.45
CA ILE A 63 8.52 0.59 -11.24
C ILE A 63 8.84 -0.53 -10.25
N ALA A 64 7.90 -1.45 -10.04
CA ALA A 64 8.03 -2.55 -9.11
C ALA A 64 9.17 -3.52 -9.45
N LYS A 65 9.40 -3.79 -10.73
CA LYS A 65 10.53 -4.62 -11.21
C LYS A 65 11.89 -4.10 -10.74
N HIS A 66 12.02 -2.79 -10.59
CA HIS A 66 13.29 -2.13 -10.19
C HIS A 66 13.36 -1.83 -8.70
N ALA A 67 12.22 -1.76 -8.03
CA ALA A 67 12.11 -1.30 -6.65
C ALA A 67 11.94 -2.43 -5.62
N GLY A 68 11.53 -3.62 -6.06
CA GLY A 68 11.34 -4.77 -5.16
C GLY A 68 10.48 -4.39 -3.94
N ALA A 69 11.01 -4.62 -2.73
CA ALA A 69 10.32 -4.32 -1.47
C ALA A 69 9.95 -2.83 -1.29
N GLY A 70 10.64 -1.92 -1.97
CA GLY A 70 10.35 -0.48 -1.92
C GLY A 70 8.96 -0.09 -2.43
N THR A 71 8.37 -0.90 -3.31
CA THR A 71 7.00 -0.72 -3.81
C THR A 71 5.97 -1.62 -3.12
N LEU A 72 6.40 -2.66 -2.41
CA LEU A 72 5.49 -3.60 -1.72
C LEU A 72 5.02 -3.08 -0.37
N VAL A 73 5.91 -2.42 0.38
CA VAL A 73 5.64 -2.00 1.76
C VAL A 73 4.71 -0.78 1.85
N PRO A 74 4.84 0.26 1.01
CA PRO A 74 3.93 1.41 1.05
C PRO A 74 2.49 1.05 0.69
N ILE A 75 1.54 1.92 1.08
CA ILE A 75 0.11 1.76 0.76
C ILE A 75 -0.16 1.64 -0.75
N THR A 76 0.72 2.20 -1.57
CA THR A 76 0.68 2.06 -3.04
C THR A 76 0.85 0.62 -3.49
N GLY A 77 1.70 -0.17 -2.82
CA GLY A 77 1.86 -1.60 -3.08
C GLY A 77 0.61 -2.40 -2.73
N PHE A 78 -0.03 -2.08 -1.62
CA PHE A 78 -1.31 -2.69 -1.25
C PHE A 78 -2.42 -2.37 -2.27
N ALA A 79 -2.50 -1.12 -2.73
CA ALA A 79 -3.42 -0.73 -3.79
C ALA A 79 -3.15 -1.46 -5.11
N ASN A 80 -1.88 -1.61 -5.49
CA ASN A 80 -1.49 -2.41 -6.66
C ASN A 80 -1.89 -3.88 -6.51
N ALA A 81 -1.70 -4.47 -5.32
CA ALA A 81 -2.08 -5.87 -5.04
C ALA A 81 -3.58 -6.14 -5.19
N ILE A 82 -4.42 -5.12 -5.07
CA ILE A 82 -5.86 -5.18 -5.32
C ILE A 82 -6.18 -4.87 -6.79
N ALA A 83 -5.60 -3.81 -7.33
CA ALA A 83 -5.93 -3.30 -8.66
C ALA A 83 -5.41 -4.21 -9.79
N ALA A 84 -4.21 -4.76 -9.66
CA ALA A 84 -3.63 -5.61 -10.71
C ALA A 84 -4.46 -6.87 -10.98
N PRO A 85 -4.85 -7.68 -9.99
CA PRO A 85 -5.74 -8.82 -10.23
C PRO A 85 -7.13 -8.40 -10.74
N ALA A 86 -7.66 -7.26 -10.29
CA ALA A 86 -8.94 -6.75 -10.76
C ALA A 86 -8.92 -6.44 -12.28
N VAL A 87 -7.83 -5.87 -12.77
CA VAL A 87 -7.64 -5.57 -14.19
C VAL A 87 -7.39 -6.86 -14.99
N GLU A 88 -6.50 -7.73 -14.49
CA GLU A 88 -6.09 -8.97 -15.17
C GLU A 88 -7.27 -9.93 -15.36
N PHE A 89 -8.06 -10.14 -14.32
CA PHE A 89 -9.19 -11.10 -14.34
C PHE A 89 -10.54 -10.49 -14.69
N LYS A 90 -10.56 -9.25 -15.21
CA LYS A 90 -11.78 -8.58 -15.62
C LYS A 90 -12.61 -9.37 -16.64
N THR A 91 -11.98 -10.11 -17.53
CA THR A 91 -12.63 -10.95 -18.54
C THR A 91 -13.37 -12.14 -17.98
N GLU A 92 -13.06 -12.57 -16.75
CA GLU A 92 -13.74 -13.67 -16.05
C GLU A 92 -15.04 -13.24 -15.34
N GLY A 93 -15.41 -11.96 -15.45
CA GLY A 93 -16.63 -11.39 -14.89
C GLY A 93 -16.41 -10.63 -13.58
N PHE A 94 -17.46 -9.94 -13.12
CA PHE A 94 -17.34 -9.06 -11.93
C PHE A 94 -17.26 -9.83 -10.62
N VAL A 95 -17.94 -10.97 -10.48
CA VAL A 95 -18.01 -11.71 -9.21
C VAL A 95 -16.85 -12.68 -9.08
N LEU A 96 -16.67 -13.58 -10.05
CA LEU A 96 -15.64 -14.63 -10.00
C LEU A 96 -14.26 -14.12 -10.48
N GLY A 97 -14.24 -13.14 -11.36
CA GLY A 97 -13.03 -12.50 -11.81
C GLY A 97 -12.60 -11.37 -10.85
N VAL A 98 -13.13 -10.18 -11.04
CA VAL A 98 -12.72 -8.99 -10.28
C VAL A 98 -12.89 -9.18 -8.77
N GLY A 99 -14.10 -9.51 -8.32
CA GLY A 99 -14.44 -9.59 -6.89
C GLY A 99 -13.64 -10.65 -6.13
N ALA A 100 -13.50 -11.84 -6.68
CA ALA A 100 -12.76 -12.92 -6.03
C ALA A 100 -11.25 -12.71 -6.07
N LYS A 101 -10.72 -12.22 -7.20
CA LYS A 101 -9.28 -12.13 -7.43
C LYS A 101 -8.62 -10.93 -6.75
N MET A 102 -9.32 -9.80 -6.60
CA MET A 102 -8.79 -8.63 -5.91
C MET A 102 -8.42 -8.90 -4.45
N PHE A 103 -9.02 -9.90 -3.79
CA PHE A 103 -8.71 -10.27 -2.42
C PHE A 103 -7.70 -11.41 -2.29
N THR A 104 -7.17 -11.95 -3.38
CA THR A 104 -6.23 -13.07 -3.34
C THR A 104 -4.95 -12.75 -2.56
N ILE A 105 -4.41 -11.55 -2.72
CA ILE A 105 -3.24 -11.07 -1.98
C ILE A 105 -3.67 -10.20 -0.80
N ALA A 106 -4.61 -9.30 -1.01
CA ALA A 106 -5.10 -8.39 0.01
C ALA A 106 -5.81 -9.09 1.18
N GLY A 107 -6.51 -10.18 0.91
CA GLY A 107 -7.22 -10.96 1.95
C GLY A 107 -6.29 -11.44 3.08
N PRO A 108 -5.24 -12.20 2.79
CA PRO A 108 -4.25 -12.60 3.81
C PRO A 108 -3.63 -11.43 4.56
N VAL A 109 -3.28 -10.33 3.89
CA VAL A 109 -2.72 -9.14 4.54
C VAL A 109 -3.69 -8.56 5.58
N ILE A 110 -4.97 -8.45 5.23
CA ILE A 110 -6.00 -7.95 6.15
C ILE A 110 -6.16 -8.91 7.34
N VAL A 111 -6.26 -10.22 7.10
CA VAL A 111 -6.44 -11.23 8.15
C VAL A 111 -5.28 -11.23 9.14
N TYR A 112 -4.04 -11.26 8.67
CA TYR A 112 -2.86 -11.23 9.53
C TYR A 112 -2.73 -9.88 10.26
N GLY A 113 -3.01 -8.77 9.60
CA GLY A 113 -2.99 -7.45 10.22
C GLY A 113 -4.03 -7.32 11.35
N LEU A 114 -5.26 -7.75 11.12
CA LEU A 114 -6.30 -7.76 12.15
C LEU A 114 -5.97 -8.71 13.29
N ALA A 115 -5.51 -9.94 13.00
CA ALA A 115 -5.13 -10.91 14.03
C ALA A 115 -4.01 -10.35 14.93
N ALA A 116 -2.96 -9.78 14.34
CA ALA A 116 -1.88 -9.15 15.09
C ALA A 116 -2.38 -7.96 15.93
N SER A 117 -3.29 -7.15 15.39
CA SER A 117 -3.88 -6.02 16.10
C SER A 117 -4.71 -6.46 17.31
N VAL A 118 -5.48 -7.55 17.19
CA VAL A 118 -6.25 -8.11 18.31
C VAL A 118 -5.33 -8.62 19.41
N VAL A 119 -4.27 -9.36 19.07
CA VAL A 119 -3.29 -9.86 20.04
C VAL A 119 -2.60 -8.70 20.75
N TYR A 120 -2.12 -7.71 20.01
CA TYR A 120 -1.48 -6.52 20.59
C TYR A 120 -2.46 -5.73 21.48
N GLY A 121 -3.68 -5.51 20.99
CA GLY A 121 -4.72 -4.80 21.76
C GLY A 121 -5.08 -5.50 23.05
N PHE A 122 -5.12 -6.84 23.06
CA PHE A 122 -5.36 -7.62 24.27
C PHE A 122 -4.21 -7.48 25.29
N ILE A 123 -2.97 -7.56 24.83
CA ILE A 123 -1.78 -7.36 25.67
C ILE A 123 -1.76 -5.93 26.24
N TYR A 124 -2.03 -4.93 25.41
CA TYR A 124 -2.07 -3.52 25.84
C TYR A 124 -3.18 -3.27 26.86
N TRP A 125 -4.36 -3.87 26.66
CA TRP A 125 -5.47 -3.79 27.60
C TRP A 125 -5.11 -4.39 28.95
N LEU A 126 -4.49 -5.58 28.98
CA LEU A 126 -4.01 -6.20 30.22
C LEU A 126 -2.99 -5.30 30.94
N TYR A 127 -2.04 -4.72 30.19
CA TYR A 127 -1.05 -3.80 30.76
C TYR A 127 -1.67 -2.53 31.38
N THR A 128 -2.79 -2.07 30.82
CA THR A 128 -3.46 -0.84 31.28
C THR A 128 -4.31 -1.08 32.54
N ILE A 129 -4.77 -2.33 32.77
CA ILE A 129 -5.61 -2.69 33.94
C ILE A 129 -4.77 -3.13 35.14
N LEU A 130 -3.58 -3.67 34.94
CA LEU A 130 -2.64 -4.08 35.99
C LEU A 130 -1.82 -2.89 36.52
#